data_87ba0a0c46f58dcaf3862b556dcba96f
#
_entry.id   87ba0a0c46f58dcaf3862b556dcba96f
#
_cell.length_a   1.000
_cell.length_b   1.000
_cell.length_c   1.000
_cell.angle_alpha   90.00
_cell.angle_beta   90.00
_cell.angle_gamma   90.00
#
_symmetry.space_group_name_H-M   'P 1'
#
loop_
_entity.id
_entity.type
_entity.pdbx_description
1 polymer ?
#
loop_
_entity_poly.entity_id
_entity_poly.type
_entity_poly.pdbx_seq_one_letter_code
_entity_poly.pdbx_strand_id
1 'polypeptide(L)'
;MDGSLGVQLFLSRLKPLLEARKLDFQPRNRRKTYEFMLSEGLTTEDAYEIIAKLKSEHHERGPENDYDGTPGSVCIFLYPYKTIRLYIKIKIVLGASGNTGAVMSFHEEGNYE
;
A
#
# COMPACT_ATOMS: atom_id res chain seq x y z
N MET A 1 9.40 -0.59 -18.60
CA MET A 1 8.55 0.33 -19.36
C MET A 1 7.09 0.04 -19.08
N ASP A 2 6.67 -1.17 -19.40
CA ASP A 2 5.26 -1.52 -19.22
C ASP A 2 4.83 -1.44 -17.79
N GLY A 3 5.70 -1.88 -16.88
CA GLY A 3 5.40 -1.78 -15.47
C GLY A 3 5.18 -0.35 -15.01
N SER A 4 5.90 0.58 -15.66
CA SER A 4 5.77 1.99 -15.30
C SER A 4 4.37 2.52 -15.58
N LEU A 5 3.78 2.15 -16.71
CA LEU A 5 2.42 2.60 -17.03
C LEU A 5 1.41 2.00 -16.07
N GLY A 6 1.54 0.71 -15.76
CA GLY A 6 0.66 0.05 -14.81
C GLY A 6 0.75 0.67 -13.43
N VAL A 7 1.96 1.01 -13.00
CA VAL A 7 2.17 1.64 -11.70
C VAL A 7 1.56 3.03 -11.66
N GLN A 8 1.74 3.80 -12.73
CA GLN A 8 1.16 5.15 -12.79
C GLN A 8 -0.35 5.09 -12.71
N LEU A 9 -0.96 4.13 -13.41
CA LEU A 9 -2.40 3.95 -13.36
C LEU A 9 -2.85 3.55 -11.95
N PHE A 10 -2.11 2.65 -11.32
CA PHE A 10 -2.42 2.24 -9.95
C PHE A 10 -2.37 3.44 -9.01
N LEU A 11 -1.32 4.25 -9.09
CA LEU A 11 -1.17 5.42 -8.23
C LEU A 11 -2.27 6.45 -8.51
N SER A 12 -2.68 6.60 -9.78
CA SER A 12 -3.74 7.54 -10.11
C SER A 12 -5.09 7.10 -9.53
N ARG A 13 -5.29 5.81 -9.33
CA ARG A 13 -6.50 5.28 -8.70
C ARG A 13 -6.41 5.33 -7.19
N LEU A 14 -5.20 5.26 -6.65
CA LEU A 14 -4.98 5.31 -5.21
C LEU A 14 -5.31 6.68 -4.63
N LYS A 15 -4.92 7.74 -5.34
CA LYS A 15 -5.05 9.08 -4.83
C LYS A 15 -6.48 9.46 -4.45
N PRO A 16 -7.50 9.25 -5.32
CA PRO A 16 -8.87 9.57 -4.91
C PRO A 16 -9.37 8.70 -3.75
N LEU A 17 -8.85 7.48 -3.61
CA LEU A 17 -9.24 6.65 -2.46
C LEU A 17 -8.72 7.23 -1.16
N LEU A 18 -7.51 7.78 -1.18
CA LEU A 18 -6.97 8.45 -0.01
C LEU A 18 -7.80 9.69 0.32
N GLU A 19 -8.13 10.50 -0.68
CA GLU A 19 -8.86 11.73 -0.47
C GLU A 19 -10.27 11.48 0.04
N ALA A 20 -10.90 10.41 -0.46
CA ALA A 20 -12.27 10.05 -0.07
C ALA A 20 -12.32 9.17 1.17
N ARG A 21 -11.18 8.86 1.77
CA ARG A 21 -11.11 7.97 2.93
C ARG A 21 -11.69 6.59 2.65
N LYS A 22 -11.46 6.08 1.43
CA LYS A 22 -11.94 4.77 1.01
C LYS A 22 -10.81 3.74 0.96
N LEU A 23 -9.67 4.05 1.53
CA LEU A 23 -8.55 3.13 1.64
C LEU A 23 -8.53 2.62 3.08
N ASP A 24 -8.97 1.39 3.27
CA ASP A 24 -9.04 0.79 4.60
C ASP A 24 -7.66 0.31 5.04
N PHE A 25 -7.42 0.35 6.33
CA PHE A 25 -6.17 -0.15 6.89
C PHE A 25 -6.43 -1.58 7.39
N GLN A 26 -6.11 -2.57 6.56
CA GLN A 26 -6.42 -3.98 6.84
C GLN A 26 -5.19 -4.86 6.63
N PRO A 27 -4.19 -4.76 7.50
CA PRO A 27 -2.98 -5.56 7.33
C PRO A 27 -3.25 -7.04 7.51
N ARG A 28 -2.68 -7.86 6.63
CA ARG A 28 -2.81 -9.31 6.72
C ARG A 28 -2.05 -9.85 7.92
N ASN A 29 -0.83 -9.36 8.14
CA ASN A 29 -0.09 -9.67 9.35
C ASN A 29 -0.28 -8.51 10.30
N ARG A 30 -1.42 -8.54 11.01
CA ARG A 30 -1.79 -7.44 11.90
C ARG A 30 -0.73 -7.17 12.96
N ARG A 31 -0.22 -8.24 13.55
CA ARG A 31 0.75 -8.10 14.63
C ARG A 31 2.01 -7.40 14.16
N LYS A 32 2.57 -7.85 13.02
CA LYS A 32 3.81 -7.26 12.51
C LYS A 32 3.61 -5.78 12.19
N THR A 33 2.52 -5.45 11.53
CA THR A 33 2.25 -4.07 11.14
C THR A 33 2.04 -3.19 12.36
N TYR A 34 1.20 -3.62 13.29
CA TYR A 34 0.88 -2.76 14.43
C TYR A 34 2.02 -2.66 15.43
N GLU A 35 2.80 -3.74 15.61
CA GLU A 35 3.99 -3.66 16.46
C GLU A 35 5.00 -2.69 15.89
N PHE A 36 5.19 -2.72 14.56
CA PHE A 36 6.10 -1.77 13.92
C PHE A 36 5.60 -0.34 14.12
N MET A 37 4.32 -0.09 13.84
CA MET A 37 3.78 1.26 13.96
C MET A 37 3.87 1.77 15.39
N LEU A 38 3.58 0.90 16.35
CA LEU A 38 3.67 1.27 17.74
C LEU A 38 5.10 1.64 18.14
N SER A 39 6.06 0.84 17.69
CA SER A 39 7.46 1.09 18.03
C SER A 39 7.97 2.39 17.42
N GLU A 40 7.40 2.81 16.29
CA GLU A 40 7.80 4.04 15.61
C GLU A 40 6.93 5.23 15.97
N GLY A 41 5.90 5.01 16.77
CA GLY A 41 4.99 6.09 17.15
C GLY A 41 4.12 6.56 16.00
N LEU A 42 3.80 5.66 15.06
CA LEU A 42 3.01 6.01 13.88
C LEU A 42 1.54 5.67 14.11
N THR A 43 0.67 6.61 13.75
CA THR A 43 -0.76 6.38 13.71
C THR A 43 -1.18 5.98 12.32
N THR A 44 -2.43 5.55 12.15
CA THR A 44 -2.94 5.26 10.82
C THR A 44 -2.97 6.51 9.95
N GLU A 45 -3.20 7.69 10.54
CA GLU A 45 -3.13 8.95 9.78
C GLU A 45 -1.72 9.18 9.25
N ASP A 46 -0.71 8.89 10.08
CA ASP A 46 0.68 9.01 9.64
C ASP A 46 0.95 8.08 8.46
N ALA A 47 0.42 6.86 8.52
CA ALA A 47 0.60 5.89 7.44
C ALA A 47 -0.05 6.40 6.15
N TYR A 48 -1.25 6.98 6.24
CA TYR A 48 -1.90 7.54 5.06
C TYR A 48 -1.11 8.70 4.48
N GLU A 49 -0.50 9.54 5.31
CA GLU A 49 0.33 10.62 4.82
C GLU A 49 1.54 10.11 4.05
N ILE A 50 2.14 9.03 4.54
CA ILE A 50 3.27 8.42 3.84
C ILE A 50 2.80 7.83 2.51
N ILE A 51 1.67 7.13 2.53
CA ILE A 51 1.13 6.52 1.32
C ILE A 51 0.82 7.58 0.27
N ALA A 52 0.37 8.75 0.70
CA ALA A 52 0.09 9.86 -0.23
C ALA A 52 1.35 10.35 -0.94
N LYS A 53 2.53 10.04 -0.42
CA LYS A 53 3.80 10.46 -1.01
C LYS A 53 4.39 9.41 -1.95
N LEU A 54 3.74 8.27 -2.13
CA LEU A 54 4.27 7.22 -2.98
C LEU A 54 4.31 7.68 -4.44
N LYS A 55 5.41 7.32 -5.11
CA LYS A 55 5.65 7.63 -6.51
C LYS A 55 6.12 6.39 -7.22
N SER A 56 6.18 6.46 -8.55
CA SER A 56 6.62 5.32 -9.35
C SER A 56 8.01 4.84 -8.94
N GLU A 57 8.87 5.74 -8.50
CA GLU A 57 10.23 5.36 -8.10
C GLU A 57 10.25 4.45 -6.88
N HIS A 58 9.17 4.42 -6.10
CA HIS A 58 9.08 3.56 -4.92
C HIS A 58 8.55 2.17 -5.25
N HIS A 59 8.17 1.93 -6.49
CA HIS A 59 7.54 0.68 -6.90
C HIS A 59 8.51 -0.47 -6.80
N GLU A 60 8.02 -1.56 -6.22
CA GLU A 60 8.80 -2.79 -6.11
C GLU A 60 8.16 -3.91 -6.92
N ARG A 61 6.83 -4.06 -6.87
CA ARG A 61 6.16 -5.18 -7.50
C ARG A 61 4.70 -4.86 -7.81
N GLY A 62 4.17 -5.48 -8.87
CA GLY A 62 2.78 -5.33 -9.27
C GLY A 62 2.59 -4.25 -10.32
N PRO A 63 1.37 -3.93 -10.71
CA PRO A 63 0.11 -4.53 -10.24
C PRO A 63 -0.01 -6.01 -10.62
N GLU A 64 -0.50 -6.80 -9.70
CA GLU A 64 -0.68 -8.23 -9.93
C GLU A 64 -1.93 -8.69 -9.20
N ASN A 65 -2.41 -9.88 -9.55
CA ASN A 65 -3.57 -10.45 -8.88
C ASN A 65 -3.20 -10.80 -7.44
N ASP A 66 -4.22 -10.77 -6.57
CA ASP A 66 -4.01 -11.20 -5.20
C ASP A 66 -3.83 -12.71 -5.19
N TYR A 67 -2.84 -13.19 -4.40
CA TYR A 67 -2.54 -14.62 -4.36
C TYR A 67 -3.70 -15.45 -3.78
N ASP A 68 -4.60 -14.82 -3.03
CA ASP A 68 -5.72 -15.55 -2.44
C ASP A 68 -6.90 -15.67 -3.42
N GLY A 69 -6.75 -15.18 -4.65
CA GLY A 69 -7.78 -15.32 -5.68
C GLY A 69 -8.91 -14.33 -5.60
N THR A 70 -8.91 -13.43 -4.61
CA THR A 70 -9.97 -12.42 -4.54
C THR A 70 -9.73 -11.33 -5.57
N PRO A 71 -10.81 -10.65 -6.02
CA PRO A 71 -10.67 -9.61 -7.04
C PRO A 71 -9.82 -8.45 -6.55
N GLY A 72 -9.13 -7.80 -7.50
CA GLY A 72 -8.36 -6.62 -7.21
C GLY A 72 -6.93 -6.74 -7.70
N SER A 73 -6.23 -5.61 -7.69
CA SER A 73 -4.83 -5.53 -8.07
C SER A 73 -4.00 -5.11 -6.88
N VAL A 74 -2.83 -5.71 -6.74
CA VAL A 74 -1.94 -5.49 -5.61
C VAL A 74 -0.63 -4.91 -6.11
N CYS A 75 -0.17 -3.84 -5.47
CA CYS A 75 1.17 -3.29 -5.68
C CYS A 75 1.92 -3.24 -4.37
N ILE A 76 3.23 -3.44 -4.48
CA ILE A 76 4.14 -3.33 -3.34
C ILE A 76 5.09 -2.17 -3.61
N PHE A 77 5.27 -1.33 -2.60
CA PHE A 77 6.17 -0.17 -2.67
C PHE A 77 7.18 -0.25 -1.54
N LEU A 78 8.39 0.22 -1.83
CA LEU A 78 9.42 0.37 -0.80
C LEU A 78 9.68 1.88 -0.66
N TYR A 79 9.46 2.40 0.53
CA TYR A 79 9.54 3.83 0.79
C TYR A 79 10.64 4.12 1.81
N PRO A 80 11.57 5.03 1.51
CA PRO A 80 12.64 5.34 2.46
C PRO A 80 12.07 6.03 3.70
N TYR A 81 12.45 5.54 4.87
CA TYR A 81 11.95 6.04 6.14
C TYR A 81 13.07 5.95 7.16
N LYS A 82 13.62 7.10 7.57
CA LYS A 82 14.78 7.14 8.47
C LYS A 82 15.91 6.32 7.85
N THR A 83 16.42 5.32 8.55
CA THR A 83 17.52 4.47 8.05
C THR A 83 17.04 3.16 7.45
N ILE A 84 15.71 2.98 7.33
CA ILE A 84 15.13 1.74 6.83
C ILE A 84 14.26 2.04 5.61
N ARG A 85 13.68 0.99 5.05
CA ARG A 85 12.65 1.13 4.02
C ARG A 85 11.37 0.49 4.51
N LEU A 86 10.26 1.15 4.24
CA LEU A 86 8.93 0.62 4.56
C LEU A 86 8.46 -0.29 3.43
N TYR A 87 7.97 -1.45 3.81
CA TYR A 87 7.31 -2.38 2.89
C TYR A 87 5.83 -2.09 2.95
N ILE A 88 5.29 -1.54 1.86
CA ILE A 88 3.90 -1.10 1.81
C ILE A 88 3.19 -1.86 0.70
N LYS A 89 2.17 -2.63 1.07
CA LYS A 89 1.41 -3.43 0.12
C LYS A 89 -0.01 -2.91 0.10
N ILE A 90 -0.50 -2.56 -1.09
CA ILE A 90 -1.81 -1.94 -1.24
C ILE A 90 -2.59 -2.70 -2.31
N LYS A 91 -3.87 -2.92 -2.02
CA LYS A 91 -4.79 -3.56 -2.94
C LYS A 91 -5.88 -2.59 -3.34
N ILE A 92 -6.21 -2.54 -4.64
CA ILE A 92 -7.31 -1.73 -5.15
C ILE A 92 -8.27 -2.64 -5.89
N VAL A 93 -9.56 -2.51 -5.55
CA VAL A 93 -10.62 -3.25 -6.20
C VAL A 93 -11.46 -2.25 -6.99
N LEU A 94 -11.62 -2.51 -8.29
CA LEU A 94 -12.43 -1.67 -9.16
C LEU A 94 -13.86 -2.18 -9.09
N GLY A 95 -14.79 -1.31 -8.70
CA GLY A 95 -16.18 -1.69 -8.54
C GLY A 95 -17.10 -0.85 -9.39
N ALA A 96 -18.27 -1.41 -9.72
CA ALA A 96 -19.25 -0.71 -10.51
C ALA A 96 -19.78 0.54 -9.80
N SER A 97 -19.85 0.50 -8.48
CA SER A 97 -20.34 1.64 -7.70
C SER A 97 -19.18 2.42 -7.07
N GLY A 98 -17.96 2.19 -7.54
CA GLY A 98 -16.78 2.92 -7.08
C GLY A 98 -15.67 1.97 -6.68
N ASN A 99 -14.45 2.51 -6.70
CA ASN A 99 -13.28 1.74 -6.33
C ASN A 99 -13.10 1.75 -4.82
N THR A 100 -12.51 0.68 -4.29
CA THR A 100 -12.13 0.61 -2.88
C THR A 100 -10.71 0.10 -2.80
N GLY A 101 -10.09 0.26 -1.63
CA GLY A 101 -8.74 -0.20 -1.45
C GLY A 101 -8.45 -0.55 0.00
N ALA A 102 -7.32 -1.23 0.17
CA ALA A 102 -6.88 -1.65 1.50
C ALA A 102 -5.37 -1.64 1.59
N VAL A 103 -4.86 -1.18 2.72
CA VAL A 103 -3.44 -1.28 3.05
C VAL A 103 -3.23 -2.65 3.67
N MET A 104 -2.53 -3.52 2.94
CA MET A 104 -2.37 -4.92 3.33
C MET A 104 -1.10 -5.16 4.14
N SER A 105 -0.12 -4.28 4.04
CA SER A 105 1.12 -4.37 4.80
C SER A 105 1.70 -2.97 4.96
N PHE A 106 2.25 -2.71 6.14
CA PHE A 106 2.92 -1.44 6.42
C PHE A 106 3.91 -1.69 7.55
N HIS A 107 5.14 -2.04 7.19
CA HIS A 107 6.14 -2.38 8.19
C HIS A 107 7.52 -2.30 7.56
N GLU A 108 8.54 -2.55 8.34
CA GLU A 108 9.91 -2.50 7.87
C GLU A 108 10.17 -3.61 6.85
N GLU A 109 10.86 -3.26 5.77
CA GLU A 109 11.27 -4.24 4.76
C GLU A 109 12.23 -5.27 5.36
N GLY A 110 12.14 -6.50 4.86
CA GLY A 110 13.02 -7.57 5.31
C GLY A 110 12.47 -8.31 6.50
N ASN A 111 11.36 -7.83 7.04
CA ASN A 111 10.76 -8.40 8.23
C ASN A 111 9.31 -8.82 7.97
N TYR A 112 9.02 -9.13 6.71
CA TYR A 112 7.65 -9.44 6.31
C TYR A 112 7.41 -10.95 6.19
N GLU A 113 8.32 -11.72 6.68
CA GLU A 113 8.12 -13.17 6.66
C GLU A 113 7.64 -13.68 8.00
#